data_85c34b273c94dd998860143fd346d656
#
_entry.id   85c34b273c94dd998860143fd346d656
#
_cell.length_a   1.000
_cell.length_b   1.000
_cell.length_c   1.000
_cell.angle_alpha   90.00
_cell.angle_beta   90.00
_cell.angle_gamma   90.00
#
_symmetry.space_group_name_H-M   'P 1'
#
loop_
_entity.id
_entity.type
_entity.pdbx_description
1 polymer ?
#
loop_
_entity_poly.entity_id
_entity_poly.type
_entity_poly.pdbx_seq_one_letter_code
_entity_poly.pdbx_strand_id
1 'polypeptide(L)'
;MSSLLNFSKTYKPFNHEWAVEITKKHEEIHWTEDEAELSEDVNDWKLKLSNSEKDFITNILRLFTQGDVQVGQNYYDFLIPKFKNNEVRVMLGSFASREGTHQRAYALLNDTLGLPDEEYHKFLEYKEMSDKIDFMARSDSSTQSGLALSLAKSVLNEGVSLFASFVMLLNFQRFGKMKGMGTVVEWSIRDETVHVEGNSRLFREFCNEHPKIVNDEFKSKIYQMARDVVSLEDSFIDLAFKSFGIEGITKEEIKSYIRYITDRRLIQLGLKPNFKQKENPLPWLEWVLNGVSHDNFFEKRVTEYSINGMEGEWGWDNLKG
;
A
#
# COMPACT_ATOMS: atom_id res chain seq x y z
N MET A 1 -27.69 16.18 -4.53
CA MET A 1 -26.34 15.91 -4.03
C MET A 1 -25.33 16.51 -4.99
N SER A 2 -24.22 17.05 -4.50
CA SER A 2 -23.12 17.50 -5.37
C SER A 2 -22.46 16.25 -5.98
N SER A 3 -22.27 16.21 -7.32
CA SER A 3 -21.58 15.10 -7.98
C SER A 3 -20.10 15.07 -7.56
N LEU A 4 -19.53 13.86 -7.45
CA LEU A 4 -18.10 13.60 -7.21
C LEU A 4 -17.20 14.33 -8.23
N LEU A 5 -17.70 14.57 -9.44
CA LEU A 5 -16.98 15.21 -10.54
C LEU A 5 -17.11 16.75 -10.54
N ASN A 6 -17.94 17.34 -9.68
CA ASN A 6 -18.18 18.78 -9.64
C ASN A 6 -17.40 19.45 -8.52
N PHE A 7 -16.92 20.68 -8.76
CA PHE A 7 -16.27 21.50 -7.73
C PHE A 7 -17.25 21.79 -6.57
N SER A 8 -16.75 21.67 -5.35
CA SER A 8 -17.45 22.13 -4.17
C SER A 8 -17.54 23.67 -4.19
N LYS A 9 -18.74 24.22 -4.00
CA LYS A 9 -18.93 25.67 -3.95
C LYS A 9 -18.48 26.29 -2.63
N THR A 10 -18.57 25.50 -1.57
CA THR A 10 -18.24 25.91 -0.19
C THR A 10 -17.50 24.77 0.50
N TYR A 11 -16.72 25.09 1.54
CA TYR A 11 -16.07 24.06 2.35
C TYR A 11 -17.06 23.22 3.15
N LYS A 12 -18.11 23.85 3.69
CA LYS A 12 -19.23 23.18 4.39
C LYS A 12 -20.57 23.65 3.83
N PRO A 13 -21.64 22.84 3.96
CA PRO A 13 -21.68 21.50 4.54
C PRO A 13 -21.00 20.47 3.64
N PHE A 14 -20.44 19.40 4.24
CA PHE A 14 -19.85 18.29 3.50
C PHE A 14 -20.93 17.48 2.77
N ASN A 15 -20.63 17.10 1.53
CA ASN A 15 -21.47 16.21 0.73
C ASN A 15 -21.02 14.75 0.83
N HIS A 16 -19.73 14.56 1.10
CA HIS A 16 -19.07 13.25 1.20
C HIS A 16 -18.25 13.17 2.49
N GLU A 17 -18.93 13.24 3.64
CA GLU A 17 -18.32 13.23 4.98
C GLU A 17 -17.40 12.02 5.20
N TRP A 18 -17.75 10.88 4.61
CA TRP A 18 -16.93 9.68 4.63
C TRP A 18 -15.50 9.90 4.09
N ALA A 19 -15.32 10.78 3.09
CA ALA A 19 -14.00 11.09 2.56
C ALA A 19 -13.18 11.92 3.55
N VAL A 20 -13.84 12.80 4.31
CA VAL A 20 -13.20 13.57 5.40
C VAL A 20 -12.76 12.65 6.53
N GLU A 21 -13.62 11.69 6.91
CA GLU A 21 -13.31 10.69 7.95
C GLU A 21 -12.12 9.80 7.56
N ILE A 22 -12.11 9.31 6.32
CA ILE A 22 -10.98 8.51 5.80
C ILE A 22 -9.70 9.34 5.75
N THR A 23 -9.76 10.61 5.32
CA THR A 23 -8.60 11.51 5.33
C THR A 23 -8.03 11.65 6.75
N LYS A 24 -8.89 11.92 7.75
CA LYS A 24 -8.44 12.03 9.15
C LYS A 24 -7.79 10.75 9.64
N LYS A 25 -8.43 9.60 9.40
CA LYS A 25 -7.87 8.29 9.74
C LYS A 25 -6.50 8.07 9.12
N HIS A 26 -6.31 8.49 7.86
CA HIS A 26 -5.04 8.39 7.16
C HIS A 26 -3.97 9.34 7.72
N GLU A 27 -4.34 10.56 8.09
CA GLU A 27 -3.45 11.52 8.73
C GLU A 27 -3.03 11.10 10.14
N GLU A 28 -3.92 10.46 10.90
CA GLU A 28 -3.64 9.92 12.25
C GLU A 28 -2.55 8.85 12.27
N ILE A 29 -2.38 8.13 11.17
CA ILE A 29 -1.34 7.11 10.99
C ILE A 29 -0.09 7.63 10.26
N HIS A 30 0.13 8.95 10.28
CA HIS A 30 1.30 9.57 9.63
C HIS A 30 2.62 9.06 10.21
N TRP A 31 3.59 8.87 9.33
CA TRP A 31 4.97 8.54 9.63
C TRP A 31 5.91 9.10 8.56
N THR A 32 7.20 9.17 8.87
CA THR A 32 8.26 9.53 7.93
C THR A 32 9.31 8.42 7.87
N GLU A 33 10.04 8.38 6.78
CA GLU A 33 11.10 7.38 6.55
C GLU A 33 12.15 7.33 7.67
N ASP A 34 12.45 8.47 8.29
CA ASP A 34 13.45 8.59 9.35
C ASP A 34 12.99 7.98 10.70
N GLU A 35 11.70 7.68 10.86
CA GLU A 35 11.15 7.04 12.06
C GLU A 35 11.41 5.53 12.09
N ALA A 36 11.77 4.92 10.96
CA ALA A 36 12.10 3.50 10.89
C ALA A 36 13.54 3.26 11.35
N GLU A 37 13.72 2.47 12.43
CA GLU A 37 15.03 2.13 12.97
C GLU A 37 15.69 1.04 12.11
N LEU A 38 16.57 1.43 11.18
CA LEU A 38 17.25 0.54 10.24
C LEU A 38 18.66 0.11 10.66
N SER A 39 19.18 0.60 11.78
CA SER A 39 20.58 0.35 12.18
C SER A 39 20.87 -1.12 12.45
N GLU A 40 19.92 -1.85 13.05
CA GLU A 40 20.08 -3.29 13.28
C GLU A 40 20.04 -4.09 11.98
N ASP A 41 19.30 -3.63 10.96
CA ASP A 41 19.19 -4.30 9.67
C ASP A 41 20.53 -4.37 8.94
N VAL A 42 21.40 -3.37 9.14
CA VAL A 42 22.79 -3.40 8.62
C VAL A 42 23.57 -4.58 9.18
N ASN A 43 23.43 -4.85 10.48
CA ASN A 43 24.09 -5.98 11.13
C ASN A 43 23.49 -7.31 10.66
N ASP A 44 22.16 -7.39 10.57
CA ASP A 44 21.47 -8.56 10.06
C ASP A 44 21.88 -8.86 8.62
N TRP A 45 21.91 -7.83 7.77
CA TRP A 45 22.36 -7.92 6.40
C TRP A 45 23.78 -8.45 6.26
N LYS A 46 24.70 -7.93 7.06
CA LYS A 46 26.13 -8.31 6.98
C LYS A 46 26.44 -9.67 7.61
N LEU A 47 25.83 -9.99 8.74
CA LEU A 47 26.28 -11.06 9.63
C LEU A 47 25.29 -12.23 9.77
N LYS A 48 23.97 -12.00 9.60
CA LYS A 48 22.96 -13.04 9.85
C LYS A 48 22.37 -13.63 8.58
N LEU A 49 22.22 -12.81 7.51
CA LEU A 49 21.62 -13.26 6.27
C LEU A 49 22.61 -14.05 5.41
N SER A 50 22.16 -15.18 4.88
CA SER A 50 22.86 -15.89 3.82
C SER A 50 22.81 -15.08 2.51
N ASN A 51 23.70 -15.43 1.57
CA ASN A 51 23.68 -14.80 0.25
C ASN A 51 22.33 -15.01 -0.47
N SER A 52 21.73 -16.17 -0.29
CA SER A 52 20.41 -16.48 -0.88
C SER A 52 19.30 -15.61 -0.33
N GLU A 53 19.30 -15.33 0.99
CA GLU A 53 18.33 -14.43 1.61
C GLU A 53 18.54 -12.97 1.15
N LYS A 54 19.79 -12.53 1.01
CA LYS A 54 20.13 -11.21 0.46
C LYS A 54 19.64 -11.06 -0.98
N ASP A 55 19.91 -12.05 -1.82
CA ASP A 55 19.45 -12.07 -3.22
C ASP A 55 17.91 -12.05 -3.29
N PHE A 56 17.26 -12.79 -2.40
CA PHE A 56 15.79 -12.83 -2.31
C PHE A 56 15.20 -11.43 -1.97
N ILE A 57 15.70 -10.79 -0.92
CA ILE A 57 15.28 -9.43 -0.53
C ILE A 57 15.58 -8.44 -1.65
N THR A 58 16.79 -8.46 -2.23
CA THR A 58 17.18 -7.57 -3.32
C THR A 58 16.23 -7.70 -4.52
N ASN A 59 15.86 -8.92 -4.90
CA ASN A 59 14.92 -9.17 -5.99
C ASN A 59 13.54 -8.53 -5.74
N ILE A 60 13.07 -8.52 -4.48
CA ILE A 60 11.81 -7.88 -4.13
C ILE A 60 11.95 -6.37 -4.15
N LEU A 61 13.01 -5.81 -3.57
CA LEU A 61 13.24 -4.37 -3.49
C LEU A 61 13.44 -3.71 -4.87
N ARG A 62 13.98 -4.43 -5.86
CA ARG A 62 14.07 -3.96 -7.26
C ARG A 62 12.73 -3.55 -7.85
N LEU A 63 11.67 -4.25 -7.52
CA LEU A 63 10.32 -3.95 -8.04
C LEU A 63 9.59 -2.94 -7.16
N PHE A 64 9.84 -2.97 -5.86
CA PHE A 64 8.95 -2.38 -4.87
C PHE A 64 8.87 -0.86 -4.99
N THR A 65 10.02 -0.18 -5.01
CA THR A 65 10.10 1.29 -5.17
C THR A 65 9.45 1.76 -6.47
N GLN A 66 9.59 1.00 -7.56
CA GLN A 66 8.94 1.34 -8.83
C GLN A 66 7.42 1.12 -8.78
N GLY A 67 6.95 0.14 -8.01
CA GLY A 67 5.52 -0.08 -7.78
C GLY A 67 4.86 1.17 -7.20
N ASP A 68 5.41 1.74 -6.14
CA ASP A 68 4.89 2.93 -5.47
C ASP A 68 4.92 4.19 -6.38
N VAL A 69 5.90 4.27 -7.30
CA VAL A 69 5.91 5.33 -8.33
C VAL A 69 4.67 5.22 -9.23
N GLN A 70 4.30 4.01 -9.66
CA GLN A 70 3.12 3.80 -10.52
C GLN A 70 1.81 4.03 -9.76
N VAL A 71 1.73 3.66 -8.48
CA VAL A 71 0.57 3.94 -7.63
C VAL A 71 0.39 5.44 -7.47
N GLY A 72 1.44 6.17 -7.10
CA GLY A 72 1.42 7.64 -6.98
C GLY A 72 1.00 8.32 -8.27
N GLN A 73 1.58 7.90 -9.40
CA GLN A 73 1.24 8.44 -10.72
C GLN A 73 -0.24 8.24 -11.07
N ASN A 74 -0.84 7.10 -10.71
CA ASN A 74 -2.26 6.87 -10.92
C ASN A 74 -3.15 7.93 -10.23
N TYR A 75 -2.80 8.34 -9.01
CA TYR A 75 -3.50 9.43 -8.31
C TYR A 75 -3.32 10.76 -9.03
N TYR A 76 -2.09 11.14 -9.39
CA TYR A 76 -1.79 12.43 -9.99
C TYR A 76 -2.37 12.59 -11.39
N ASP A 77 -2.27 11.56 -12.24
CA ASP A 77 -2.59 11.67 -13.65
C ASP A 77 -4.03 11.26 -13.98
N PHE A 78 -4.61 10.32 -13.23
CA PHE A 78 -5.91 9.73 -13.59
C PHE A 78 -7.05 10.06 -12.62
N LEU A 79 -6.81 10.12 -11.31
CA LEU A 79 -7.89 10.28 -10.33
C LEU A 79 -8.09 11.74 -9.90
N ILE A 80 -7.09 12.38 -9.32
CA ILE A 80 -7.18 13.77 -8.82
C ILE A 80 -7.64 14.78 -9.90
N PRO A 81 -7.23 14.67 -11.18
CA PRO A 81 -7.71 15.56 -12.23
C PRO A 81 -9.20 15.41 -12.55
N LYS A 82 -9.80 14.27 -12.25
CA LYS A 82 -11.21 13.96 -12.58
C LYS A 82 -12.17 14.25 -11.43
N PHE A 83 -11.84 13.81 -10.22
CA PHE A 83 -12.65 14.05 -9.05
C PHE A 83 -12.46 15.50 -8.57
N LYS A 84 -13.53 16.33 -8.69
CA LYS A 84 -13.48 17.78 -8.40
C LYS A 84 -14.11 18.14 -7.06
N ASN A 85 -14.88 17.24 -6.45
CA ASN A 85 -15.40 17.46 -5.10
C ASN A 85 -14.23 17.61 -4.12
N ASN A 86 -14.29 18.61 -3.23
CA ASN A 86 -13.16 18.97 -2.38
C ASN A 86 -12.80 17.89 -1.38
N GLU A 87 -13.78 17.27 -0.72
CA GLU A 87 -13.55 16.22 0.28
C GLU A 87 -12.81 15.02 -0.34
N VAL A 88 -13.25 14.60 -1.53
CA VAL A 88 -12.63 13.48 -2.27
C VAL A 88 -11.24 13.85 -2.77
N ARG A 89 -11.04 15.08 -3.26
CA ARG A 89 -9.70 15.52 -3.73
C ARG A 89 -8.68 15.58 -2.61
N VAL A 90 -9.08 16.02 -1.42
CA VAL A 90 -8.20 16.07 -0.25
C VAL A 90 -7.83 14.65 0.16
N MET A 91 -8.77 13.71 0.18
CA MET A 91 -8.51 12.29 0.45
C MET A 91 -7.50 11.70 -0.56
N LEU A 92 -7.76 11.85 -1.86
CA LEU A 92 -6.86 11.34 -2.90
C LEU A 92 -5.48 12.03 -2.87
N GLY A 93 -5.43 13.31 -2.52
CA GLY A 93 -4.18 14.06 -2.35
C GLY A 93 -3.36 13.57 -1.15
N SER A 94 -4.03 13.21 -0.06
CA SER A 94 -3.41 12.60 1.12
C SER A 94 -2.79 11.24 0.78
N PHE A 95 -3.51 10.39 0.03
CA PHE A 95 -3.00 9.10 -0.44
C PHE A 95 -1.79 9.28 -1.36
N ALA A 96 -1.91 10.14 -2.39
CA ALA A 96 -0.82 10.43 -3.31
C ALA A 96 0.46 10.94 -2.61
N SER A 97 0.31 11.76 -1.56
CA SER A 97 1.44 12.24 -0.75
C SER A 97 2.12 11.10 0.01
N ARG A 98 1.35 10.13 0.50
CA ARG A 98 1.86 8.98 1.26
C ARG A 98 2.69 8.04 0.37
N GLU A 99 2.34 7.87 -0.90
CA GLU A 99 3.17 7.13 -1.85
C GLU A 99 4.58 7.69 -1.96
N GLY A 100 4.73 9.03 -1.84
CA GLY A 100 6.05 9.66 -1.78
C GLY A 100 6.83 9.28 -0.50
N THR A 101 6.15 9.03 0.61
CA THR A 101 6.79 8.51 1.84
C THR A 101 7.26 7.08 1.66
N HIS A 102 6.43 6.21 1.06
CA HIS A 102 6.79 4.83 0.74
C HIS A 102 8.04 4.79 -0.15
N GLN A 103 8.07 5.56 -1.24
CA GLN A 103 9.23 5.66 -2.14
C GLN A 103 10.51 6.05 -1.39
N ARG A 104 10.47 7.07 -0.54
CA ARG A 104 11.64 7.50 0.25
C ARG A 104 12.05 6.46 1.27
N ALA A 105 11.11 5.79 1.92
CA ALA A 105 11.42 4.76 2.92
C ALA A 105 12.11 3.54 2.29
N TYR A 106 11.64 3.07 1.13
CA TYR A 106 12.30 1.97 0.42
C TYR A 106 13.63 2.41 -0.19
N ALA A 107 13.76 3.66 -0.64
CA ALA A 107 15.06 4.20 -1.07
C ALA A 107 16.06 4.25 0.10
N LEU A 108 15.63 4.78 1.27
CA LEU A 108 16.47 4.81 2.48
C LEU A 108 16.87 3.39 2.92
N LEU A 109 15.98 2.41 2.83
CA LEU A 109 16.30 1.01 3.11
C LEU A 109 17.37 0.48 2.14
N ASN A 110 17.23 0.71 0.84
CA ASN A 110 18.19 0.29 -0.16
C ASN A 110 19.58 0.91 0.09
N ASP A 111 19.63 2.22 0.36
CA ASP A 111 20.87 2.94 0.69
C ASP A 111 21.52 2.40 1.97
N THR A 112 20.71 2.14 3.00
CA THR A 112 21.17 1.59 4.28
C THR A 112 21.78 0.20 4.12
N LEU A 113 21.24 -0.64 3.23
CA LEU A 113 21.76 -1.96 2.91
C LEU A 113 22.97 -1.91 1.97
N GLY A 114 23.27 -0.74 1.41
CA GLY A 114 24.37 -0.54 0.46
C GLY A 114 24.09 -1.13 -0.91
N LEU A 115 22.80 -1.17 -1.32
CA LEU A 115 22.42 -1.58 -2.67
C LEU A 115 22.77 -0.45 -3.65
N PRO A 116 23.42 -0.74 -4.78
CA PRO A 116 23.80 0.29 -5.73
C PRO A 116 22.60 0.80 -6.56
N ASP A 117 22.69 2.03 -7.05
CA ASP A 117 21.61 2.69 -7.84
C ASP A 117 21.19 1.89 -9.08
N GLU A 118 22.09 1.06 -9.62
CA GLU A 118 21.78 0.19 -10.76
C GLU A 118 20.65 -0.80 -10.44
N GLU A 119 20.42 -1.15 -9.16
CA GLU A 119 19.34 -2.06 -8.76
C GLU A 119 17.95 -1.48 -9.10
N TYR A 120 17.78 -0.16 -9.07
CA TYR A 120 16.51 0.50 -9.42
C TYR A 120 16.09 0.31 -10.89
N HIS A 121 17.01 -0.04 -11.77
CA HIS A 121 16.72 -0.29 -13.18
C HIS A 121 16.58 -1.77 -13.52
N LYS A 122 17.05 -2.66 -12.66
CA LYS A 122 17.10 -4.10 -12.96
C LYS A 122 15.74 -4.78 -13.06
N PHE A 123 14.66 -4.16 -12.54
CA PHE A 123 13.32 -4.71 -12.76
C PHE A 123 12.98 -4.82 -14.26
N LEU A 124 13.57 -3.99 -15.12
CA LEU A 124 13.38 -4.04 -16.58
C LEU A 124 14.01 -5.28 -17.24
N GLU A 125 14.96 -5.93 -16.59
CA GLU A 125 15.61 -7.15 -17.07
C GLU A 125 14.75 -8.40 -16.85
N TYR A 126 13.72 -8.31 -15.99
CA TYR A 126 12.83 -9.41 -15.64
C TYR A 126 11.44 -9.16 -16.20
N LYS A 127 11.01 -10.04 -17.11
CA LYS A 127 9.69 -9.92 -17.75
C LYS A 127 8.56 -9.90 -16.73
N GLU A 128 8.65 -10.72 -15.70
CA GLU A 128 7.66 -10.82 -14.63
C GLU A 128 7.48 -9.51 -13.86
N MET A 129 8.57 -8.76 -13.67
CA MET A 129 8.56 -7.44 -13.01
C MET A 129 8.05 -6.36 -13.96
N SER A 130 8.54 -6.35 -15.19
CA SER A 130 8.13 -5.38 -16.22
C SER A 130 6.63 -5.51 -16.54
N ASP A 131 6.10 -6.73 -16.70
CA ASP A 131 4.68 -6.97 -16.94
C ASP A 131 3.79 -6.44 -15.80
N LYS A 132 4.23 -6.56 -14.53
CA LYS A 132 3.51 -6.00 -13.36
C LYS A 132 3.47 -4.47 -13.43
N ILE A 133 4.61 -3.83 -13.65
CA ILE A 133 4.70 -2.37 -13.76
C ILE A 133 3.84 -1.87 -14.93
N ASP A 134 3.93 -2.51 -16.07
CA ASP A 134 3.12 -2.20 -17.25
C ASP A 134 1.61 -2.33 -16.96
N PHE A 135 1.22 -3.37 -16.21
CA PHE A 135 -0.16 -3.52 -15.80
C PHE A 135 -0.57 -2.38 -14.86
N MET A 136 0.23 -2.06 -13.84
CA MET A 136 -0.06 -0.98 -12.89
C MET A 136 -0.20 0.38 -13.57
N ALA A 137 0.64 0.69 -14.55
CA ALA A 137 0.67 1.97 -15.24
C ALA A 137 -0.55 2.21 -16.17
N ARG A 138 -1.18 1.15 -16.70
CA ARG A 138 -2.28 1.29 -17.69
C ARG A 138 -3.59 1.70 -17.02
N SER A 139 -4.02 2.92 -17.21
CA SER A 139 -5.33 3.43 -16.77
C SER A 139 -5.98 4.27 -17.87
N ASP A 140 -7.32 4.25 -17.94
CA ASP A 140 -8.09 5.09 -18.83
C ASP A 140 -9.19 5.79 -18.03
N SER A 141 -9.10 7.10 -17.91
CA SER A 141 -10.08 7.94 -17.24
C SER A 141 -10.85 8.85 -18.21
N SER A 142 -10.84 8.53 -19.51
CA SER A 142 -11.48 9.35 -20.55
C SER A 142 -13.02 9.25 -20.52
N THR A 143 -13.55 8.12 -20.10
CA THR A 143 -15.00 7.87 -19.98
C THR A 143 -15.38 7.57 -18.53
N GLN A 144 -16.68 7.67 -18.19
CA GLN A 144 -17.17 7.29 -16.86
C GLN A 144 -16.90 5.82 -16.54
N SER A 145 -17.09 4.92 -17.52
CA SER A 145 -16.76 3.50 -17.34
C SER A 145 -15.25 3.31 -17.15
N GLY A 146 -14.41 3.98 -17.92
CA GLY A 146 -12.95 3.95 -17.79
C GLY A 146 -12.50 4.48 -16.43
N LEU A 147 -13.05 5.60 -15.95
CA LEU A 147 -12.75 6.17 -14.63
C LEU A 147 -13.13 5.20 -13.50
N ALA A 148 -14.30 4.55 -13.58
CA ALA A 148 -14.69 3.55 -12.61
C ALA A 148 -13.77 2.31 -12.64
N LEU A 149 -13.33 1.87 -13.82
CA LEU A 149 -12.36 0.79 -13.96
C LEU A 149 -10.99 1.18 -13.41
N SER A 150 -10.58 2.46 -13.56
CA SER A 150 -9.32 2.96 -12.95
C SER A 150 -9.38 2.94 -11.42
N LEU A 151 -10.53 3.26 -10.81
CA LEU A 151 -10.72 3.11 -9.36
C LEU A 151 -10.65 1.66 -8.91
N ALA A 152 -11.35 0.75 -9.61
CA ALA A 152 -11.27 -0.68 -9.31
C ALA A 152 -9.83 -1.21 -9.44
N LYS A 153 -9.08 -0.68 -10.41
CA LYS A 153 -7.67 -1.01 -10.62
C LYS A 153 -6.77 -0.49 -9.50
N SER A 154 -6.98 0.75 -8.98
CA SER A 154 -6.28 1.23 -7.79
C SER A 154 -6.46 0.27 -6.62
N VAL A 155 -7.70 -0.17 -6.35
CA VAL A 155 -7.99 -1.15 -5.30
C VAL A 155 -7.22 -2.46 -5.49
N LEU A 156 -7.05 -2.92 -6.74
CA LEU A 156 -6.28 -4.13 -7.04
C LEU A 156 -4.76 -3.89 -6.97
N ASN A 157 -4.28 -2.74 -7.43
CA ASN A 157 -2.87 -2.39 -7.35
C ASN A 157 -2.40 -2.31 -5.89
N GLU A 158 -3.05 -1.48 -5.10
CA GLU A 158 -2.69 -1.22 -3.69
C GLU A 158 -3.11 -2.36 -2.77
N GLY A 159 -4.18 -3.06 -3.09
CA GLY A 159 -4.74 -4.14 -2.26
C GLY A 159 -4.29 -5.56 -2.61
N VAL A 160 -3.58 -5.78 -3.72
CA VAL A 160 -3.15 -7.10 -4.17
C VAL A 160 -1.73 -7.07 -4.75
N SER A 161 -1.42 -6.18 -5.73
CA SER A 161 -0.15 -6.24 -6.48
C SER A 161 1.11 -6.00 -5.64
N LEU A 162 1.01 -5.42 -4.45
CA LEU A 162 2.12 -5.21 -3.53
C LEU A 162 2.22 -6.31 -2.46
N PHE A 163 1.14 -7.08 -2.25
CA PHE A 163 1.00 -7.91 -1.06
C PHE A 163 1.87 -9.16 -1.06
N ALA A 164 2.22 -9.74 -2.21
CA ALA A 164 3.19 -10.84 -2.24
C ALA A 164 4.56 -10.36 -1.72
N SER A 165 5.00 -9.18 -2.15
CA SER A 165 6.24 -8.56 -1.67
C SER A 165 6.20 -8.28 -0.17
N PHE A 166 5.11 -7.67 0.33
CA PHE A 166 4.92 -7.42 1.76
C PHE A 166 5.03 -8.70 2.60
N VAL A 167 4.32 -9.75 2.21
CA VAL A 167 4.33 -11.04 2.92
C VAL A 167 5.73 -11.65 2.96
N MET A 168 6.44 -11.63 1.83
CA MET A 168 7.78 -12.17 1.71
C MET A 168 8.80 -11.41 2.58
N LEU A 169 8.72 -10.08 2.64
CA LEU A 169 9.60 -9.25 3.46
C LEU A 169 9.28 -9.38 4.96
N LEU A 170 7.99 -9.35 5.34
CA LEU A 170 7.57 -9.54 6.74
C LEU A 170 7.95 -10.90 7.32
N ASN A 171 8.09 -11.92 6.48
CA ASN A 171 8.52 -13.22 6.95
C ASN A 171 9.90 -13.20 7.61
N PHE A 172 10.82 -12.32 7.19
CA PHE A 172 12.13 -12.16 7.83
C PHE A 172 11.99 -11.63 9.28
N GLN A 173 11.12 -10.65 9.51
CA GLN A 173 10.84 -10.12 10.84
C GLN A 173 10.29 -11.20 11.79
N ARG A 174 9.47 -12.12 11.28
CA ARG A 174 8.95 -13.29 12.01
C ARG A 174 10.06 -14.14 12.64
N PHE A 175 11.21 -14.20 11.99
CA PHE A 175 12.40 -14.93 12.46
C PHE A 175 13.43 -14.02 13.13
N GLY A 176 13.05 -12.80 13.53
CA GLY A 176 13.89 -11.85 14.24
C GLY A 176 14.99 -11.23 13.38
N LYS A 177 14.83 -11.23 12.05
CA LYS A 177 15.74 -10.63 11.07
C LYS A 177 15.10 -9.44 10.40
N MET A 178 15.90 -8.42 10.04
CA MET A 178 15.44 -7.27 9.24
C MET A 178 14.21 -6.58 9.83
N LYS A 179 14.26 -6.26 11.11
CA LYS A 179 13.10 -5.70 11.85
C LYS A 179 12.74 -4.30 11.39
N GLY A 180 13.72 -3.47 11.04
CA GLY A 180 13.49 -2.13 10.51
C GLY A 180 12.77 -2.19 9.16
N MET A 181 13.23 -3.05 8.25
CA MET A 181 12.51 -3.35 7.00
C MET A 181 11.08 -3.82 7.28
N GLY A 182 10.89 -4.73 8.24
CA GLY A 182 9.58 -5.19 8.66
C GLY A 182 8.68 -4.04 9.12
N THR A 183 9.21 -3.11 9.90
CA THR A 183 8.48 -1.91 10.36
C THR A 183 8.02 -1.03 9.19
N VAL A 184 8.90 -0.75 8.20
CA VAL A 184 8.52 -0.01 6.99
C VAL A 184 7.39 -0.72 6.25
N VAL A 185 7.49 -2.04 6.09
CA VAL A 185 6.46 -2.84 5.42
C VAL A 185 5.13 -2.83 6.18
N GLU A 186 5.15 -2.98 7.51
CA GLU A 186 3.95 -2.90 8.35
C GLU A 186 3.23 -1.56 8.21
N TRP A 187 3.99 -0.46 8.24
CA TRP A 187 3.42 0.89 8.06
C TRP A 187 2.85 1.09 6.65
N SER A 188 3.54 0.60 5.63
CA SER A 188 3.04 0.63 4.25
C SER A 188 1.72 -0.15 4.12
N ILE A 189 1.62 -1.37 4.63
CA ILE A 189 0.37 -2.17 4.59
C ILE A 189 -0.78 -1.46 5.32
N ARG A 190 -0.50 -0.79 6.43
CA ARG A 190 -1.50 -0.01 7.17
C ARG A 190 -2.05 1.13 6.31
N ASP A 191 -1.17 1.86 5.63
CA ASP A 191 -1.56 2.93 4.71
C ASP A 191 -2.36 2.37 3.52
N GLU A 192 -1.86 1.32 2.86
CA GLU A 192 -2.56 0.66 1.74
C GLU A 192 -3.95 0.14 2.14
N THR A 193 -4.13 -0.27 3.39
CA THR A 193 -5.44 -0.69 3.90
C THR A 193 -6.43 0.48 3.89
N VAL A 194 -6.00 1.69 4.26
CA VAL A 194 -6.83 2.89 4.24
C VAL A 194 -7.06 3.38 2.80
N HIS A 195 -6.04 3.30 1.94
CA HIS A 195 -6.17 3.62 0.52
C HIS A 195 -7.22 2.73 -0.16
N VAL A 196 -7.16 1.43 0.06
CA VAL A 196 -8.13 0.45 -0.45
C VAL A 196 -9.54 0.73 0.09
N GLU A 197 -9.69 1.07 1.38
CA GLU A 197 -10.98 1.45 1.97
C GLU A 197 -11.57 2.67 1.26
N GLY A 198 -10.77 3.74 1.10
CA GLY A 198 -11.16 4.99 0.46
C GLY A 198 -11.51 4.80 -1.02
N ASN A 199 -10.64 4.15 -1.78
CA ASN A 199 -10.85 3.91 -3.20
C ASN A 199 -12.02 2.97 -3.47
N SER A 200 -12.25 1.95 -2.64
CA SER A 200 -13.42 1.07 -2.73
C SER A 200 -14.72 1.82 -2.42
N ARG A 201 -14.70 2.72 -1.45
CA ARG A 201 -15.85 3.56 -1.15
C ARG A 201 -16.14 4.51 -2.30
N LEU A 202 -15.12 5.19 -2.83
CA LEU A 202 -15.23 6.10 -3.95
C LEU A 202 -15.76 5.39 -5.20
N PHE A 203 -15.27 4.18 -5.48
CA PHE A 203 -15.78 3.34 -6.57
C PHE A 203 -17.28 3.09 -6.45
N ARG A 204 -17.75 2.67 -5.27
CA ARG A 204 -19.19 2.38 -5.06
C ARG A 204 -20.04 3.64 -5.17
N GLU A 205 -19.61 4.76 -4.58
CA GLU A 205 -20.34 6.03 -4.71
C GLU A 205 -20.38 6.51 -6.16
N PHE A 206 -19.29 6.37 -6.91
CA PHE A 206 -19.24 6.72 -8.32
C PHE A 206 -20.15 5.83 -9.17
N CYS A 207 -20.18 4.53 -8.92
CA CYS A 207 -21.11 3.61 -9.57
C CYS A 207 -22.58 3.93 -9.24
N ASN A 208 -22.87 4.36 -8.00
CA ASN A 208 -24.22 4.79 -7.60
C ASN A 208 -24.65 6.09 -8.32
N GLU A 209 -23.74 7.04 -8.54
CA GLU A 209 -24.01 8.24 -9.35
C GLU A 209 -24.22 7.90 -10.85
N HIS A 210 -23.59 6.82 -11.33
CA HIS A 210 -23.59 6.42 -12.74
C HIS A 210 -24.07 4.97 -12.97
N PRO A 211 -25.29 4.59 -12.54
CA PRO A 211 -25.72 3.18 -12.54
C PRO A 211 -25.76 2.54 -13.94
N LYS A 212 -25.84 3.34 -15.00
CA LYS A 212 -25.86 2.84 -16.39
C LYS A 212 -24.55 2.18 -16.83
N ILE A 213 -23.42 2.51 -16.18
CA ILE A 213 -22.15 1.86 -16.51
C ILE A 213 -22.02 0.46 -15.90
N VAL A 214 -22.81 0.16 -14.85
CA VAL A 214 -22.70 -1.08 -14.07
C VAL A 214 -23.51 -2.20 -14.74
N ASN A 215 -22.99 -2.74 -15.82
CA ASN A 215 -23.54 -3.86 -16.57
C ASN A 215 -22.62 -5.10 -16.49
N ASP A 216 -23.02 -6.20 -17.12
CA ASP A 216 -22.26 -7.46 -17.05
C ASP A 216 -20.89 -7.37 -17.75
N GLU A 217 -20.78 -6.60 -18.83
CA GLU A 217 -19.50 -6.34 -19.50
C GLU A 217 -18.54 -5.59 -18.58
N PHE A 218 -19.01 -4.55 -17.91
CA PHE A 218 -18.24 -3.77 -16.94
C PHE A 218 -17.72 -4.66 -15.78
N LYS A 219 -18.60 -5.47 -15.20
CA LYS A 219 -18.22 -6.43 -14.13
C LYS A 219 -17.23 -7.46 -14.64
N SER A 220 -17.43 -7.97 -15.87
CA SER A 220 -16.51 -8.93 -16.50
C SER A 220 -15.10 -8.36 -16.65
N LYS A 221 -14.96 -7.05 -16.99
CA LYS A 221 -13.67 -6.37 -17.06
C LYS A 221 -12.96 -6.32 -15.69
N ILE A 222 -13.71 -6.05 -14.60
CA ILE A 222 -13.12 -6.06 -13.25
C ILE A 222 -12.66 -7.47 -12.86
N TYR A 223 -13.47 -8.50 -13.13
CA TYR A 223 -13.07 -9.88 -12.89
C TYR A 223 -11.85 -10.29 -13.73
N GLN A 224 -11.73 -9.78 -14.96
CA GLN A 224 -10.56 -10.04 -15.78
C GLN A 224 -9.33 -9.37 -15.18
N MET A 225 -9.40 -8.08 -14.78
CA MET A 225 -8.31 -7.40 -14.08
C MET A 225 -7.87 -8.15 -12.82
N ALA A 226 -8.82 -8.67 -12.02
CA ALA A 226 -8.50 -9.46 -10.83
C ALA A 226 -7.75 -10.77 -11.18
N ARG A 227 -8.12 -11.45 -12.27
CA ARG A 227 -7.39 -12.64 -12.74
C ARG A 227 -6.00 -12.30 -13.27
N ASP A 228 -5.89 -11.18 -13.99
CA ASP A 228 -4.60 -10.72 -14.54
C ASP A 228 -3.62 -10.38 -13.41
N VAL A 229 -4.08 -9.63 -12.38
CA VAL A 229 -3.26 -9.33 -11.19
C VAL A 229 -2.79 -10.61 -10.51
N VAL A 230 -3.69 -11.58 -10.27
CA VAL A 230 -3.31 -12.86 -9.63
C VAL A 230 -2.29 -13.62 -10.48
N SER A 231 -2.44 -13.61 -11.80
CA SER A 231 -1.48 -14.27 -12.71
C SER A 231 -0.10 -13.59 -12.68
N LEU A 232 -0.07 -12.26 -12.61
CA LEU A 232 1.17 -11.49 -12.50
C LEU A 232 1.86 -11.73 -11.15
N GLU A 233 1.08 -11.77 -10.06
CA GLU A 233 1.60 -12.11 -8.74
C GLU A 233 2.16 -13.53 -8.70
N ASP A 234 1.46 -14.52 -9.28
CA ASP A 234 1.95 -15.90 -9.37
C ASP A 234 3.31 -15.97 -10.09
N SER A 235 3.46 -15.25 -11.21
CA SER A 235 4.70 -15.21 -11.98
C SER A 235 5.83 -14.55 -11.20
N PHE A 236 5.53 -13.45 -10.49
CA PHE A 236 6.49 -12.77 -9.64
C PHE A 236 6.93 -13.62 -8.44
N ILE A 237 6.00 -14.30 -7.79
CA ILE A 237 6.31 -15.26 -6.71
C ILE A 237 7.21 -16.38 -7.21
N ASP A 238 6.91 -16.95 -8.39
CA ASP A 238 7.75 -17.99 -8.99
C ASP A 238 9.16 -17.47 -9.31
N LEU A 239 9.29 -16.23 -9.76
CA LEU A 239 10.58 -15.59 -9.98
C LEU A 239 11.35 -15.41 -8.66
N ALA A 240 10.70 -14.90 -7.61
CA ALA A 240 11.32 -14.68 -6.31
C ALA A 240 11.86 -15.99 -5.70
N PHE A 241 11.12 -17.08 -5.85
CA PHE A 241 11.50 -18.42 -5.35
C PHE A 241 12.36 -19.25 -6.31
N LYS A 242 12.78 -18.69 -7.47
CA LYS A 242 13.49 -19.45 -8.51
C LYS A 242 14.83 -20.01 -8.03
N SER A 243 15.57 -19.26 -7.25
CA SER A 243 16.90 -19.65 -6.80
C SER A 243 16.87 -20.43 -5.48
N PHE A 244 16.03 -20.03 -4.54
CA PHE A 244 15.92 -20.62 -3.20
C PHE A 244 14.56 -20.31 -2.57
N GLY A 245 14.09 -21.21 -1.69
CA GLY A 245 13.00 -20.92 -0.77
C GLY A 245 13.50 -20.12 0.43
N ILE A 246 12.60 -19.53 1.18
CA ILE A 246 12.87 -18.91 2.49
C ILE A 246 12.21 -19.73 3.58
N GLU A 247 12.79 -19.69 4.79
CA GLU A 247 12.26 -20.41 5.93
C GLU A 247 10.85 -19.93 6.30
N GLY A 248 9.97 -20.85 6.65
CA GLY A 248 8.69 -20.56 7.30
C GLY A 248 7.55 -20.14 6.39
N ILE A 249 7.76 -20.08 5.06
CA ILE A 249 6.71 -19.81 4.09
C ILE A 249 7.02 -20.47 2.74
N THR A 250 5.98 -20.97 2.08
CA THR A 250 6.04 -21.55 0.75
C THR A 250 5.42 -20.63 -0.30
N LYS A 251 5.84 -20.79 -1.55
CA LYS A 251 5.23 -20.03 -2.65
C LYS A 251 3.74 -20.36 -2.83
N GLU A 252 3.34 -21.60 -2.54
CA GLU A 252 1.96 -22.06 -2.62
C GLU A 252 1.07 -21.36 -1.57
N GLU A 253 1.57 -21.16 -0.36
CA GLU A 253 0.88 -20.38 0.69
C GLU A 253 0.72 -18.91 0.27
N ILE A 254 1.76 -18.29 -0.29
CA ILE A 254 1.68 -16.90 -0.77
C ILE A 254 0.68 -16.79 -1.93
N LYS A 255 0.74 -17.69 -2.92
CA LYS A 255 -0.21 -17.73 -4.04
C LYS A 255 -1.65 -17.91 -3.56
N SER A 256 -1.88 -18.75 -2.57
CA SER A 256 -3.20 -18.94 -1.95
C SER A 256 -3.65 -17.67 -1.22
N TYR A 257 -2.72 -16.99 -0.54
CA TYR A 257 -3.00 -15.71 0.12
C TYR A 257 -3.38 -14.61 -0.88
N ILE A 258 -2.70 -14.51 -2.01
CA ILE A 258 -3.06 -13.55 -3.06
C ILE A 258 -4.49 -13.79 -3.56
N ARG A 259 -4.93 -15.03 -3.72
CA ARG A 259 -6.33 -15.35 -4.07
C ARG A 259 -7.31 -14.94 -2.96
N TYR A 260 -6.93 -15.18 -1.70
CA TYR A 260 -7.72 -14.80 -0.53
C TYR A 260 -7.96 -13.29 -0.48
N ILE A 261 -6.90 -12.48 -0.58
CA ILE A 261 -7.04 -11.02 -0.52
C ILE A 261 -7.74 -10.47 -1.77
N THR A 262 -7.53 -11.05 -2.95
CA THR A 262 -8.22 -10.63 -4.17
C THR A 262 -9.73 -10.80 -4.03
N ASP A 263 -10.19 -11.91 -3.47
CA ASP A 263 -11.62 -12.11 -3.18
C ASP A 263 -12.15 -11.06 -2.19
N ARG A 264 -11.36 -10.66 -1.19
CA ARG A 264 -11.70 -9.57 -0.26
C ARG A 264 -11.84 -8.23 -0.98
N ARG A 265 -10.93 -7.89 -1.90
CA ARG A 265 -11.00 -6.66 -2.71
C ARG A 265 -12.22 -6.65 -3.62
N LEU A 266 -12.54 -7.78 -4.26
CA LEU A 266 -13.77 -7.91 -5.05
C LEU A 266 -15.03 -7.66 -4.19
N ILE A 267 -15.10 -8.20 -2.97
CA ILE A 267 -16.21 -7.93 -2.04
C ILE A 267 -16.28 -6.44 -1.67
N GLN A 268 -15.15 -5.79 -1.40
CA GLN A 268 -15.09 -4.35 -1.10
C GLN A 268 -15.59 -3.49 -2.28
N LEU A 269 -15.36 -3.93 -3.51
CA LEU A 269 -15.93 -3.33 -4.73
C LEU A 269 -17.41 -3.66 -4.95
N GLY A 270 -18.04 -4.45 -4.08
CA GLY A 270 -19.45 -4.86 -4.23
C GLY A 270 -19.68 -6.04 -5.20
N LEU A 271 -18.62 -6.79 -5.52
CA LEU A 271 -18.65 -7.95 -6.39
C LEU A 271 -18.60 -9.26 -5.61
N LYS A 272 -18.89 -10.39 -6.27
CA LYS A 272 -18.76 -11.72 -5.67
C LYS A 272 -17.30 -12.19 -5.71
N PRO A 273 -16.87 -13.06 -4.77
CA PRO A 273 -15.57 -13.72 -4.83
C PRO A 273 -15.39 -14.49 -6.14
N ASN A 274 -14.19 -14.45 -6.73
CA ASN A 274 -13.87 -15.15 -7.97
C ASN A 274 -13.10 -16.45 -7.72
N PHE A 275 -12.16 -16.44 -6.74
CA PHE A 275 -11.28 -17.57 -6.46
C PHE A 275 -11.83 -18.50 -5.39
N LYS A 276 -12.80 -18.05 -4.61
CA LYS A 276 -13.48 -18.78 -3.53
C LYS A 276 -12.54 -19.26 -2.43
N GLN A 277 -11.43 -18.56 -2.23
CA GLN A 277 -10.51 -18.80 -1.12
C GLN A 277 -11.11 -18.25 0.17
N LYS A 278 -11.66 -19.13 1.02
CA LYS A 278 -12.42 -18.72 2.20
C LYS A 278 -11.54 -18.43 3.41
N GLU A 279 -10.51 -19.24 3.60
CA GLU A 279 -9.63 -19.21 4.76
C GLU A 279 -8.33 -18.48 4.42
N ASN A 280 -7.84 -17.68 5.38
CA ASN A 280 -6.52 -17.08 5.28
C ASN A 280 -5.44 -18.16 5.45
N PRO A 281 -4.61 -18.44 4.43
CA PRO A 281 -3.55 -19.43 4.54
C PRO A 281 -2.37 -18.96 5.41
N LEU A 282 -2.33 -17.68 5.76
CA LEU A 282 -1.25 -17.04 6.55
C LEU A 282 -1.82 -16.37 7.80
N PRO A 283 -2.33 -17.13 8.80
CA PRO A 283 -2.97 -16.55 9.98
C PRO A 283 -2.00 -15.69 10.83
N TRP A 284 -0.70 -15.97 10.77
CA TRP A 284 0.31 -15.14 11.45
C TRP A 284 0.35 -13.69 10.93
N LEU A 285 0.01 -13.47 9.67
CA LEU A 285 -0.02 -12.14 9.08
C LEU A 285 -1.13 -11.27 9.68
N GLU A 286 -2.30 -11.86 9.96
CA GLU A 286 -3.37 -11.15 10.66
C GLU A 286 -2.94 -10.71 12.07
N TRP A 287 -2.18 -11.55 12.77
CA TRP A 287 -1.65 -11.19 14.10
C TRP A 287 -0.64 -10.03 14.00
N VAL A 288 0.27 -10.04 13.02
CA VAL A 288 1.21 -8.94 12.79
C VAL A 288 0.44 -7.64 12.46
N LEU A 289 -0.51 -7.68 11.54
CA LEU A 289 -1.27 -6.51 11.12
C LEU A 289 -2.21 -5.97 12.21
N ASN A 290 -2.80 -6.82 13.03
CA ASN A 290 -3.66 -6.42 14.14
C ASN A 290 -2.87 -5.92 15.36
N GLY A 291 -1.68 -6.46 15.62
CA GLY A 291 -0.78 -5.99 16.68
C GLY A 291 -0.35 -4.54 16.45
N VAL A 292 -0.07 -4.17 15.20
CA VAL A 292 0.28 -2.79 14.80
C VAL A 292 -0.87 -1.80 15.01
N SER A 293 -2.13 -2.26 14.92
CA SER A 293 -3.29 -1.37 15.09
C SER A 293 -3.57 -1.00 16.55
N HIS A 294 -3.08 -1.77 17.53
CA HIS A 294 -3.39 -1.56 18.95
C HIS A 294 -2.23 -1.08 19.82
N ASP A 295 -0.97 -1.40 19.49
CA ASP A 295 0.12 -1.22 20.46
C ASP A 295 1.07 -0.04 20.19
N ASN A 296 1.10 0.59 19.02
CA ASN A 296 2.27 1.40 18.67
C ASN A 296 2.06 2.91 18.48
N PHE A 297 0.84 3.38 18.28
CA PHE A 297 0.68 4.81 18.01
C PHE A 297 0.83 5.67 19.27
N PHE A 298 0.37 5.17 20.41
CA PHE A 298 0.43 5.93 21.67
C PHE A 298 1.69 5.67 22.49
N GLU A 299 2.23 4.47 22.51
CA GLU A 299 3.37 4.13 23.36
C GLU A 299 4.72 4.64 22.81
N LYS A 300 4.98 4.54 21.50
CA LYS A 300 6.25 5.02 20.91
C LYS A 300 6.35 6.55 20.92
N ARG A 301 5.27 7.29 20.63
CA ARG A 301 5.29 8.76 20.70
C ARG A 301 5.39 9.28 22.13
N VAL A 302 4.76 8.63 23.09
CA VAL A 302 4.81 9.06 24.51
C VAL A 302 6.19 8.80 25.12
N THR A 303 6.89 7.73 24.75
CA THR A 303 8.24 7.45 25.24
C THR A 303 9.30 8.39 24.65
N GLU A 304 9.20 8.80 23.41
CA GLU A 304 10.14 9.74 22.79
C GLU A 304 9.93 11.19 23.27
N TYR A 305 8.69 11.61 23.50
CA TYR A 305 8.41 12.93 24.11
C TYR A 305 8.81 13.01 25.60
N SER A 306 8.84 11.89 26.32
CA SER A 306 9.27 11.89 27.73
C SER A 306 10.79 11.95 27.93
N ILE A 307 11.58 11.63 26.90
CA ILE A 307 13.06 11.69 26.97
C ILE A 307 13.59 13.12 26.74
N ASN A 308 12.84 13.98 26.06
CA ASN A 308 13.19 15.38 25.81
C ASN A 308 12.33 16.39 26.61
N GLY A 309 11.70 15.95 27.69
CA GLY A 309 10.96 16.84 28.58
C GLY A 309 11.86 17.92 29.14
N MET A 310 11.68 19.17 28.71
CA MET A 310 12.30 20.32 29.36
C MET A 310 11.84 20.34 30.82
N GLU A 311 12.74 20.17 31.76
CA GLU A 311 12.51 20.48 33.17
C GLU A 311 12.36 22.01 33.31
N GLY A 312 11.17 22.48 33.60
CA GLY A 312 10.89 23.89 33.89
C GLY A 312 9.39 24.15 34.05
N GLU A 313 9.01 24.80 35.15
CA GLU A 313 7.66 25.28 35.35
C GLU A 313 7.35 26.45 34.40
N TRP A 314 6.45 26.27 33.45
CA TRP A 314 5.91 27.31 32.60
C TRP A 314 4.68 27.95 33.24
N GLY A 315 4.88 29.08 33.95
CA GLY A 315 3.79 29.94 34.40
C GLY A 315 3.74 31.22 33.57
N TRP A 316 2.54 31.69 33.27
CA TRP A 316 2.30 32.98 32.56
C TRP A 316 2.82 34.22 33.33
N ASP A 317 3.21 34.03 34.58
CA ASP A 317 3.73 35.09 35.46
C ASP A 317 5.17 35.54 35.14
N ASN A 318 5.91 34.79 34.31
CA ASN A 318 7.29 35.10 33.94
C ASN A 318 7.45 36.00 32.71
N LEU A 319 6.37 36.53 32.14
CA LEU A 319 6.38 37.40 30.96
C LEU A 319 6.19 38.88 31.30
N LYS A 320 6.31 39.28 32.58
CA LYS A 320 6.33 40.69 33.00
C LYS A 320 7.71 41.03 33.54
N GLY A 321 8.59 41.41 32.65
CA GLY A 321 9.88 41.99 32.94
C GLY A 321 10.40 42.70 31.70
#